data_01aa84311f33dc3526667339301c4e55
#
_entry.id   01aa84311f33dc3526667339301c4e55
#
_cell.length_a   1.000
_cell.length_b   1.000
_cell.length_c   1.000
_cell.angle_alpha   90.00
_cell.angle_beta   90.00
_cell.angle_gamma   90.00
#
_symmetry.space_group_name_H-M   'P 1'
#
loop_
_entity.id
_entity.type
_entity.pdbx_description
1 polymer ?
#
loop_
_entity_poly.entity_id
_entity_poly.type
_entity_poly.pdbx_seq_one_letter_code
_entity_poly.pdbx_strand_id
1 'polypeptide(L)'
;LKSKNVKISQWFLDPVSKFGPDYSSNKQRILHKDKLIDASFLTTDPKSLTFKIKNSFYMPNPCDEAFEILENYNKNCEHDLFFAMSHGVHRGELKKGKYDKREKFINNLIKKNKNIDFDTYGMNHIQPIWGNEFLDKISNCSMGLNLSRGKPIKYYSSDRIAQLMGNGLLTFIDQKTKFNDFFSKNEIVFYKDIDDLSY
;
A
#
# COMPACT_ATOMS: atom_id res chain seq x y z
N LEU A 1 -30.69 -10.76 9.71
CA LEU A 1 -30.30 -10.91 8.29
C LEU A 1 -30.17 -12.38 7.92
N LYS A 2 -29.50 -13.22 8.71
CA LYS A 2 -29.37 -14.67 8.42
C LYS A 2 -30.73 -15.41 8.36
N SER A 3 -31.70 -14.99 9.16
CA SER A 3 -33.06 -15.56 9.11
C SER A 3 -33.80 -15.33 7.78
N LYS A 4 -33.31 -14.40 6.96
CA LYS A 4 -33.85 -14.08 5.63
C LYS A 4 -33.02 -14.69 4.48
N ASN A 5 -32.17 -15.65 4.76
CA ASN A 5 -31.26 -16.28 3.78
C ASN A 5 -30.32 -15.30 3.04
N VAL A 6 -30.00 -14.17 3.67
CA VAL A 6 -29.08 -13.16 3.13
C VAL A 6 -27.64 -13.61 3.37
N LYS A 7 -26.81 -13.61 2.34
CA LYS A 7 -25.36 -13.85 2.44
C LYS A 7 -24.64 -12.57 2.88
N ILE A 8 -23.73 -12.70 3.81
CA ILE A 8 -22.96 -11.59 4.38
C ILE A 8 -21.48 -11.85 4.16
N SER A 9 -20.78 -10.88 3.56
CA SER A 9 -19.34 -10.93 3.41
C SER A 9 -18.67 -9.72 4.05
N GLN A 10 -17.37 -9.82 4.32
CA GLN A 10 -16.52 -8.69 4.67
C GLN A 10 -15.33 -8.62 3.72
N TRP A 11 -14.88 -7.41 3.45
CA TRP A 11 -13.57 -7.15 2.87
C TRP A 11 -12.69 -6.50 3.93
N PHE A 12 -11.54 -7.07 4.20
CA PHE A 12 -10.62 -6.63 5.25
C PHE A 12 -9.33 -6.11 4.60
N LEU A 13 -9.12 -4.81 4.70
CA LEU A 13 -8.07 -4.06 3.98
C LEU A 13 -6.74 -4.02 4.74
N ASP A 14 -6.78 -4.13 6.07
CA ASP A 14 -5.56 -4.06 6.88
C ASP A 14 -4.71 -5.33 6.77
N PRO A 15 -3.38 -5.25 6.93
CA PRO A 15 -2.52 -6.43 6.89
C PRO A 15 -2.80 -7.37 8.06
N VAL A 16 -2.86 -8.66 7.78
CA VAL A 16 -3.10 -9.70 8.79
C VAL A 16 -1.87 -10.59 8.90
N SER A 17 -0.82 -10.07 9.48
CA SER A 17 0.45 -10.78 9.66
C SER A 17 1.14 -10.36 10.95
N LYS A 18 1.85 -11.29 11.59
CA LYS A 18 2.72 -11.00 12.75
C LYS A 18 3.81 -9.95 12.44
N PHE A 19 4.12 -9.76 11.17
CA PHE A 19 5.12 -8.80 10.70
C PHE A 19 4.52 -7.43 10.33
N GLY A 20 3.19 -7.35 10.27
CA GLY A 20 2.46 -6.13 9.99
C GLY A 20 2.07 -5.35 11.26
N PRO A 21 1.60 -4.12 11.10
CA PRO A 21 1.06 -3.34 12.20
C PRO A 21 -0.26 -3.94 12.70
N ASP A 22 -0.56 -3.69 13.96
CA ASP A 22 -1.86 -3.96 14.59
C ASP A 22 -2.37 -5.42 14.50
N TYR A 23 -1.44 -6.39 14.35
CA TYR A 23 -1.78 -7.81 14.14
C TYR A 23 -2.80 -8.37 15.12
N SER A 24 -2.61 -8.16 16.42
CA SER A 24 -3.51 -8.71 17.46
C SER A 24 -4.93 -8.15 17.32
N SER A 25 -5.05 -6.85 17.11
CA SER A 25 -6.33 -6.17 16.91
C SER A 25 -7.01 -6.65 15.62
N ASN A 26 -6.27 -6.70 14.51
CA ASN A 26 -6.79 -7.15 13.22
C ASN A 26 -7.25 -8.61 13.27
N LYS A 27 -6.48 -9.49 13.92
CA LYS A 27 -6.87 -10.88 14.15
C LYS A 27 -8.17 -10.98 14.94
N GLN A 28 -8.30 -10.26 16.06
CA GLN A 28 -9.49 -10.26 16.89
C GLN A 28 -10.73 -9.77 16.12
N ARG A 29 -10.59 -8.67 15.35
CA ARG A 29 -11.69 -8.12 14.54
C ARG A 29 -12.20 -9.12 13.51
N ILE A 30 -11.29 -9.84 12.83
CA ILE A 30 -11.66 -10.87 11.86
C ILE A 30 -12.36 -12.04 12.55
N LEU A 31 -11.76 -12.61 13.59
CA LEU A 31 -12.31 -13.78 14.28
C LEU A 31 -13.68 -13.49 14.94
N HIS A 32 -13.86 -12.28 15.46
CA HIS A 32 -15.17 -11.86 16.00
C HIS A 32 -16.25 -11.89 14.92
N LYS A 33 -15.96 -11.39 13.72
CA LYS A 33 -16.91 -11.32 12.60
C LYS A 33 -17.08 -12.66 11.88
N ASP A 34 -16.06 -13.52 11.85
CA ASP A 34 -16.05 -14.80 11.12
C ASP A 34 -17.24 -15.71 11.50
N LYS A 35 -17.72 -15.60 12.75
CA LYS A 35 -18.90 -16.33 13.25
C LYS A 35 -20.22 -15.83 12.63
N LEU A 36 -20.26 -14.61 12.15
CA LEU A 36 -21.46 -13.90 11.70
C LEU A 36 -21.59 -13.81 10.19
N ILE A 37 -20.48 -14.03 9.46
CA ILE A 37 -20.39 -13.83 8.01
C ILE A 37 -20.22 -15.16 7.26
N ASP A 38 -20.51 -15.13 5.97
CA ASP A 38 -20.41 -16.30 5.09
C ASP A 38 -19.05 -16.36 4.38
N ALA A 39 -18.40 -15.21 4.09
CA ALA A 39 -17.10 -15.13 3.46
C ALA A 39 -16.29 -13.92 3.90
N SER A 40 -14.95 -14.09 3.97
CA SER A 40 -13.98 -13.02 4.23
C SER A 40 -13.05 -12.84 3.04
N PHE A 41 -13.02 -11.64 2.46
CA PHE A 41 -12.05 -11.22 1.46
C PHE A 41 -10.91 -10.45 2.15
N LEU A 42 -9.67 -10.85 1.91
CA LEU A 42 -8.50 -10.32 2.58
C LEU A 42 -7.49 -9.79 1.57
N THR A 43 -6.87 -8.66 1.87
CA THR A 43 -5.72 -8.13 1.11
C THR A 43 -4.39 -8.79 1.47
N THR A 44 -4.40 -9.76 2.39
CA THR A 44 -3.26 -10.62 2.75
C THR A 44 -3.55 -12.04 2.30
N ASP A 45 -2.53 -12.77 1.81
CA ASP A 45 -2.71 -14.18 1.42
C ASP A 45 -3.33 -15.01 2.55
N PRO A 46 -4.56 -15.56 2.38
CA PRO A 46 -5.21 -16.35 3.42
C PRO A 46 -4.41 -17.57 3.86
N LYS A 47 -3.59 -18.14 2.97
CA LYS A 47 -2.72 -19.30 3.26
C LYS A 47 -1.55 -18.94 4.19
N SER A 48 -1.20 -17.64 4.29
CA SER A 48 -0.14 -17.16 5.17
C SER A 48 -0.62 -16.84 6.59
N LEU A 49 -1.91 -16.94 6.86
CA LEU A 49 -2.48 -16.67 8.18
C LEU A 49 -2.03 -17.71 9.22
N THR A 50 -1.81 -17.25 10.44
CA THR A 50 -1.45 -18.12 11.59
C THR A 50 -2.69 -18.61 12.38
N PHE A 51 -3.89 -18.41 11.82
CA PHE A 51 -5.17 -18.84 12.39
C PHE A 51 -6.14 -19.16 11.25
N LYS A 52 -7.17 -19.95 11.55
CA LYS A 52 -8.16 -20.37 10.56
C LYS A 52 -9.32 -19.39 10.50
N ILE A 53 -9.80 -19.12 9.30
CA ILE A 53 -11.02 -18.41 8.96
C ILE A 53 -11.87 -19.36 8.12
N LYS A 54 -13.19 -19.36 8.33
CA LYS A 54 -14.10 -20.35 7.75
C LYS A 54 -14.07 -20.37 6.23
N ASN A 55 -14.29 -19.23 5.59
CA ASN A 55 -14.26 -19.07 4.14
C ASN A 55 -13.46 -17.79 3.83
N SER A 56 -12.19 -17.93 3.49
CA SER A 56 -11.32 -16.80 3.21
C SER A 56 -10.78 -16.85 1.79
N PHE A 57 -10.81 -15.69 1.14
CA PHE A 57 -10.35 -15.50 -0.23
C PHE A 57 -9.40 -14.31 -0.28
N TYR A 58 -8.40 -14.39 -1.13
CA TYR A 58 -7.55 -13.24 -1.43
C TYR A 58 -8.30 -12.29 -2.35
N MET A 59 -8.24 -11.00 -2.02
CA MET A 59 -8.80 -9.92 -2.84
C MET A 59 -7.94 -8.67 -2.62
N PRO A 60 -7.16 -8.26 -3.61
CA PRO A 60 -6.33 -7.05 -3.52
C PRO A 60 -7.17 -5.78 -3.48
N ASN A 61 -6.54 -4.64 -3.20
CA ASN A 61 -7.16 -3.35 -3.41
C ASN A 61 -7.38 -3.14 -4.91
N PRO A 62 -8.61 -2.82 -5.35
CA PRO A 62 -8.92 -2.62 -6.76
C PRO A 62 -8.44 -1.25 -7.25
N CYS A 63 -8.20 -1.15 -8.55
CA CYS A 63 -8.25 0.11 -9.29
C CYS A 63 -9.65 0.31 -9.84
N ASP A 64 -10.05 1.56 -10.02
CA ASP A 64 -11.30 1.94 -10.65
C ASP A 64 -11.05 3.06 -11.66
N GLU A 65 -11.37 2.82 -12.91
CA GLU A 65 -11.14 3.77 -14.01
C GLU A 65 -11.90 5.10 -13.87
N ALA A 66 -12.85 5.18 -12.94
CA ALA A 66 -13.54 6.42 -12.61
C ALA A 66 -12.76 7.30 -11.61
N PHE A 67 -11.78 6.73 -10.92
CA PHE A 67 -10.95 7.41 -9.91
C PHE A 67 -9.48 7.52 -10.33
N GLU A 68 -8.89 6.45 -10.84
CA GLU A 68 -7.51 6.40 -11.32
C GLU A 68 -7.48 6.79 -12.82
N ILE A 69 -7.52 8.10 -13.10
CA ILE A 69 -7.72 8.68 -14.45
C ILE A 69 -6.52 9.45 -14.99
N LEU A 70 -5.40 9.49 -14.26
CA LEU A 70 -4.35 10.48 -14.55
C LEU A 70 -3.48 10.14 -15.76
N GLU A 71 -3.31 8.87 -16.12
CA GLU A 71 -2.51 8.41 -17.28
C GLU A 71 -1.08 9.01 -17.31
N ASN A 72 -0.38 9.00 -16.17
CA ASN A 72 0.92 9.67 -16.04
C ASN A 72 1.98 9.19 -17.03
N TYR A 73 1.86 7.96 -17.54
CA TYR A 73 2.73 7.41 -18.58
C TYR A 73 2.70 8.23 -19.89
N ASN A 74 1.64 9.04 -20.11
CA ASN A 74 1.48 9.91 -21.27
C ASN A 74 1.87 11.36 -21.00
N LYS A 75 2.40 11.69 -19.80
CA LYS A 75 2.67 13.06 -19.39
C LYS A 75 4.17 13.33 -19.26
N ASN A 76 4.50 14.60 -19.41
CA ASN A 76 5.79 15.14 -19.00
C ASN A 76 5.66 15.58 -17.53
N CYS A 77 6.00 14.72 -16.60
CA CYS A 77 5.86 14.99 -15.17
C CYS A 77 6.99 15.91 -14.67
N GLU A 78 6.67 16.76 -13.68
CA GLU A 78 7.63 17.71 -13.09
C GLU A 78 8.62 17.01 -12.15
N HIS A 79 8.17 15.93 -11.48
CA HIS A 79 8.94 15.16 -10.51
C HIS A 79 9.13 13.71 -10.97
N ASP A 80 10.18 13.09 -10.48
CA ASP A 80 10.49 11.70 -10.83
C ASP A 80 9.73 10.70 -9.96
N LEU A 81 9.90 10.73 -8.64
CA LEU A 81 9.40 9.68 -7.75
C LEU A 81 8.51 10.22 -6.62
N PHE A 82 7.28 9.73 -6.60
CA PHE A 82 6.29 10.02 -5.57
C PHE A 82 6.34 9.05 -4.40
N PHE A 83 6.29 9.58 -3.18
CA PHE A 83 6.01 8.80 -1.99
C PHE A 83 5.22 9.58 -0.95
N ALA A 84 4.04 9.09 -0.57
CA ALA A 84 3.25 9.66 0.51
C ALA A 84 2.91 8.63 1.58
N MET A 85 2.94 9.03 2.84
CA MET A 85 2.52 8.19 3.95
C MET A 85 1.79 9.00 5.02
N SER A 86 0.82 8.36 5.70
CA SER A 86 0.10 8.98 6.82
C SER A 86 0.96 9.12 8.09
N HIS A 87 2.15 8.54 8.14
CA HIS A 87 3.03 8.44 9.31
C HIS A 87 2.33 7.86 10.56
N GLY A 88 1.25 7.08 10.35
CA GLY A 88 0.38 6.57 11.43
C GLY A 88 -0.27 7.68 12.25
N VAL A 89 -0.57 8.81 11.63
CA VAL A 89 -1.15 9.98 12.28
C VAL A 89 -2.66 9.81 12.39
N HIS A 90 -3.20 10.03 13.58
CA HIS A 90 -4.62 10.21 13.77
C HIS A 90 -5.04 11.62 13.32
N ARG A 91 -6.11 11.73 12.56
CA ARG A 91 -6.73 13.00 12.12
C ARG A 91 -5.86 13.90 11.25
N GLY A 92 -4.95 13.31 10.50
CA GLY A 92 -4.26 14.05 9.47
C GLY A 92 -3.10 14.94 9.89
N GLU A 93 -2.69 14.96 11.15
CA GLU A 93 -1.58 15.81 11.60
C GLU A 93 -0.33 15.01 11.95
N LEU A 94 0.81 15.42 11.41
CA LEU A 94 2.11 14.88 11.78
C LEU A 94 2.49 15.35 13.19
N LYS A 95 2.54 14.41 14.14
CA LYS A 95 2.90 14.72 15.54
C LYS A 95 4.41 14.75 15.70
N LYS A 96 4.89 15.82 16.34
CA LYS A 96 6.31 16.00 16.68
C LYS A 96 6.82 14.79 17.49
N GLY A 97 8.02 14.29 17.12
CA GLY A 97 8.68 13.17 17.81
C GLY A 97 8.18 11.78 17.48
N LYS A 98 7.18 11.62 16.61
CA LYS A 98 6.76 10.32 16.13
C LYS A 98 7.71 9.82 15.04
N TYR A 99 8.22 8.59 15.17
CA TYR A 99 9.16 7.98 14.23
C TYR A 99 8.48 6.89 13.40
N ASP A 100 8.75 6.88 12.09
CA ASP A 100 8.37 5.81 11.17
C ASP A 100 9.62 5.30 10.42
N LYS A 101 9.83 3.98 10.41
CA LYS A 101 11.01 3.36 9.77
C LYS A 101 11.07 3.61 8.27
N ARG A 102 9.94 3.86 7.62
CA ARG A 102 9.88 4.19 6.19
C ARG A 102 10.59 5.51 5.90
N GLU A 103 10.49 6.49 6.80
CA GLU A 103 11.18 7.78 6.66
C GLU A 103 12.70 7.59 6.55
N LYS A 104 13.29 6.74 7.40
CA LYS A 104 14.72 6.40 7.29
C LYS A 104 15.05 5.72 5.95
N PHE A 105 14.20 4.81 5.48
CA PHE A 105 14.40 4.14 4.20
C PHE A 105 14.39 5.14 3.05
N ILE A 106 13.38 6.01 2.97
CA ILE A 106 13.24 7.04 1.93
C ILE A 106 14.42 8.03 1.98
N ASN A 107 14.79 8.51 3.17
CA ASN A 107 15.93 9.43 3.31
C ASN A 107 17.25 8.81 2.85
N ASN A 108 17.45 7.51 3.04
CA ASN A 108 18.61 6.81 2.52
C ASN A 108 18.54 6.65 0.99
N LEU A 109 17.35 6.40 0.44
CA LEU A 109 17.13 6.31 -1.00
C LEU A 109 17.43 7.65 -1.69
N ILE A 110 16.92 8.77 -1.15
CA ILE A 110 17.21 10.13 -1.63
C ILE A 110 18.71 10.42 -1.62
N LYS A 111 19.40 10.06 -0.54
CA LYS A 111 20.87 10.26 -0.45
C LYS A 111 21.65 9.51 -1.50
N LYS A 112 21.20 8.32 -1.90
CA LYS A 112 21.84 7.48 -2.91
C LYS A 112 21.56 7.95 -4.33
N ASN A 113 20.41 8.58 -4.57
CA ASN A 113 19.92 8.92 -5.91
C ASN A 113 19.74 10.44 -6.04
N LYS A 114 20.84 11.18 -6.03
CA LYS A 114 20.84 12.67 -6.07
C LYS A 114 20.34 13.27 -7.40
N ASN A 115 20.30 12.47 -8.44
CA ASN A 115 19.83 12.83 -9.78
C ASN A 115 18.32 12.56 -9.97
N ILE A 116 17.66 11.97 -8.97
CA ILE A 116 16.23 11.71 -8.96
C ILE A 116 15.54 12.78 -8.11
N ASP A 117 14.51 13.40 -8.63
CA ASP A 117 13.68 14.35 -7.91
C ASP A 117 12.54 13.63 -7.18
N PHE A 118 12.56 13.73 -5.84
CA PHE A 118 11.61 13.03 -4.95
C PHE A 118 10.56 13.97 -4.42
N ASP A 119 9.30 13.73 -4.75
CA ASP A 119 8.16 14.40 -4.14
C ASP A 119 7.58 13.56 -2.99
N THR A 120 7.78 14.00 -1.73
CA THR A 120 7.52 13.17 -0.54
C THR A 120 6.65 13.87 0.51
N TYR A 121 5.67 13.13 1.06
CA TYR A 121 4.71 13.65 2.03
C TYR A 121 4.54 12.73 3.25
N GLY A 122 4.19 13.33 4.40
CA GLY A 122 4.02 12.63 5.66
C GLY A 122 5.33 12.24 6.33
N MET A 123 6.43 12.90 5.98
CA MET A 123 7.78 12.68 6.51
C MET A 123 8.60 13.98 6.50
N ASN A 124 9.77 14.00 7.18
CA ASN A 124 10.68 15.14 7.22
C ASN A 124 9.98 16.47 7.57
N HIS A 125 9.02 16.43 8.51
CA HIS A 125 8.19 17.57 8.93
C HIS A 125 7.20 18.08 7.85
N ILE A 126 7.12 17.45 6.68
CA ILE A 126 6.10 17.72 5.67
C ILE A 126 4.82 16.97 6.05
N GLN A 127 3.69 17.67 6.05
CA GLN A 127 2.40 17.08 6.41
C GLN A 127 1.98 15.99 5.42
N PRO A 128 1.24 14.97 5.87
CA PRO A 128 0.58 14.04 4.97
C PRO A 128 -0.49 14.74 4.13
N ILE A 129 -0.74 14.22 2.95
CA ILE A 129 -1.74 14.73 1.99
C ILE A 129 -2.84 13.70 1.73
N TRP A 130 -4.04 14.15 1.39
CA TRP A 130 -5.21 13.32 1.09
C TRP A 130 -6.12 13.97 0.05
N GLY A 131 -7.03 13.18 -0.50
CA GLY A 131 -8.08 13.66 -1.41
C GLY A 131 -7.51 14.36 -2.63
N ASN A 132 -8.03 15.52 -2.94
CA ASN A 132 -7.63 16.29 -4.13
C ASN A 132 -6.16 16.71 -4.11
N GLU A 133 -5.62 17.06 -2.94
CA GLU A 133 -4.20 17.39 -2.81
C GLU A 133 -3.30 16.20 -3.16
N PHE A 134 -3.69 15.00 -2.73
CA PHE A 134 -2.99 13.76 -3.10
C PHE A 134 -3.04 13.53 -4.62
N LEU A 135 -4.20 13.73 -5.25
CA LEU A 135 -4.37 13.56 -6.70
C LEU A 135 -3.57 14.61 -7.47
N ASP A 136 -3.54 15.85 -7.00
CA ASP A 136 -2.74 16.92 -7.59
C ASP A 136 -1.24 16.57 -7.59
N LYS A 137 -0.72 16.14 -6.42
CA LYS A 137 0.70 15.81 -6.29
C LYS A 137 1.10 14.56 -7.07
N ILE A 138 0.34 13.48 -6.99
CA ILE A 138 0.64 12.26 -7.73
C ILE A 138 0.57 12.49 -9.26
N SER A 139 -0.24 13.45 -9.74
CA SER A 139 -0.37 13.75 -11.17
C SER A 139 0.90 14.31 -11.80
N ASN A 140 1.83 14.80 -10.99
CA ASN A 140 3.07 15.42 -11.41
C ASN A 140 4.30 14.51 -11.29
N CYS A 141 4.11 13.22 -11.00
CA CYS A 141 5.19 12.26 -10.82
C CYS A 141 5.12 11.11 -11.83
N SER A 142 6.27 10.71 -12.38
CA SER A 142 6.35 9.59 -13.33
C SER A 142 6.48 8.21 -12.68
N MET A 143 7.02 8.15 -11.48
CA MET A 143 7.30 6.93 -10.74
C MET A 143 6.67 6.96 -9.35
N GLY A 144 6.42 5.79 -8.75
CA GLY A 144 5.90 5.70 -7.38
C GLY A 144 6.44 4.52 -6.60
N LEU A 145 6.74 4.74 -5.32
CA LEU A 145 7.23 3.68 -4.45
C LEU A 145 6.10 3.11 -3.58
N ASN A 146 5.81 1.83 -3.75
CA ASN A 146 4.86 1.12 -2.91
C ASN A 146 5.56 0.49 -1.70
N LEU A 147 5.74 1.28 -0.65
CA LEU A 147 6.39 0.88 0.60
C LEU A 147 5.38 0.86 1.74
N SER A 148 4.95 -0.33 2.15
CA SER A 148 4.00 -0.53 3.26
C SER A 148 4.69 -0.44 4.62
N ARG A 149 3.90 -0.13 5.66
CA ARG A 149 4.37 -0.13 7.05
C ARG A 149 4.67 -1.56 7.54
N GLY A 150 5.77 -1.74 8.25
CA GLY A 150 6.22 -3.05 8.75
C GLY A 150 7.15 -3.76 7.80
N LYS A 151 7.23 -5.10 7.92
CA LYS A 151 7.96 -5.94 6.97
C LYS A 151 7.09 -6.28 5.76
N PRO A 152 7.68 -6.55 4.59
CA PRO A 152 6.92 -7.06 3.46
C PRO A 152 6.13 -8.32 3.81
N ILE A 153 4.87 -8.36 3.39
CA ILE A 153 3.93 -9.45 3.65
C ILE A 153 3.47 -10.00 2.30
N LYS A 154 3.41 -11.31 2.17
CA LYS A 154 2.98 -11.98 0.95
C LYS A 154 1.60 -11.50 0.51
N TYR A 155 1.49 -11.05 -0.72
CA TYR A 155 0.30 -10.53 -1.41
C TYR A 155 -0.35 -9.32 -0.74
N TYR A 156 0.33 -8.68 0.25
CA TYR A 156 -0.19 -7.48 0.84
C TYR A 156 0.42 -6.23 0.22
N SER A 157 -0.44 -5.34 -0.18
CA SER A 157 -0.15 -3.93 -0.43
C SER A 157 -1.26 -3.08 0.20
N SER A 158 -0.93 -1.86 0.58
CA SER A 158 -1.95 -0.85 0.85
C SER A 158 -2.62 -0.43 -0.47
N ASP A 159 -3.68 0.34 -0.39
CA ASP A 159 -4.36 1.02 -1.50
C ASP A 159 -3.42 1.80 -2.42
N ARG A 160 -2.25 2.20 -1.94
CA ARG A 160 -1.22 2.88 -2.73
C ARG A 160 -0.87 2.16 -4.03
N ILE A 161 -0.82 0.81 -4.06
CA ILE A 161 -0.50 0.10 -5.30
C ILE A 161 -1.54 0.39 -6.39
N ALA A 162 -2.82 0.41 -6.03
CA ALA A 162 -3.90 0.74 -6.95
C ALA A 162 -3.78 2.19 -7.43
N GLN A 163 -3.55 3.11 -6.49
CA GLN A 163 -3.38 4.53 -6.81
C GLN A 163 -2.17 4.81 -7.71
N LEU A 164 -1.02 4.14 -7.50
CA LEU A 164 0.16 4.33 -8.33
C LEU A 164 -0.02 3.71 -9.72
N MET A 165 -0.34 2.42 -9.78
CA MET A 165 -0.48 1.69 -11.04
C MET A 165 -1.68 2.18 -11.85
N GLY A 166 -2.83 2.37 -11.19
CA GLY A 166 -4.06 2.82 -11.85
C GLY A 166 -3.93 4.21 -12.46
N ASN A 167 -3.13 5.10 -11.86
CA ASN A 167 -2.83 6.41 -12.42
C ASN A 167 -1.64 6.41 -13.40
N GLY A 168 -1.09 5.25 -13.74
CA GLY A 168 -0.09 5.11 -14.79
C GLY A 168 1.34 5.48 -14.37
N LEU A 169 1.68 5.40 -13.07
CA LEU A 169 3.04 5.58 -12.60
C LEU A 169 3.85 4.29 -12.68
N LEU A 170 5.11 4.37 -13.07
CA LEU A 170 6.05 3.25 -12.93
C LEU A 170 6.19 2.91 -11.45
N THR A 171 5.66 1.76 -11.05
CA THR A 171 5.52 1.41 -9.63
C THR A 171 6.63 0.45 -9.19
N PHE A 172 7.30 0.79 -8.08
CA PHE A 172 8.32 -0.04 -7.44
C PHE A 172 7.75 -0.76 -6.21
N ILE A 173 8.00 -2.06 -6.09
CA ILE A 173 7.52 -2.89 -4.98
C ILE A 173 8.59 -3.90 -4.51
N ASP A 174 8.66 -4.14 -3.19
CA ASP A 174 9.56 -5.16 -2.63
C ASP A 174 9.16 -6.56 -3.12
N GLN A 175 10.10 -7.28 -3.74
CA GLN A 175 9.89 -8.63 -4.27
C GLN A 175 9.40 -9.65 -3.22
N LYS A 176 9.66 -9.42 -1.92
CA LYS A 176 9.20 -10.29 -0.83
C LYS A 176 7.68 -10.28 -0.68
N THR A 177 7.00 -9.29 -1.26
CA THR A 177 5.54 -9.26 -1.33
C THR A 177 4.95 -10.29 -2.27
N LYS A 178 5.77 -10.88 -3.16
CA LYS A 178 5.38 -11.88 -4.15
C LYS A 178 4.31 -11.40 -5.16
N PHE A 179 4.25 -10.11 -5.44
CA PHE A 179 3.38 -9.59 -6.50
C PHE A 179 3.82 -10.00 -7.90
N ASN A 180 5.04 -10.52 -8.07
CA ASN A 180 5.47 -11.19 -9.29
C ASN A 180 4.68 -12.47 -9.62
N ASP A 181 3.82 -12.94 -8.74
CA ASP A 181 2.86 -14.02 -9.04
C ASP A 181 1.64 -13.47 -9.83
N PHE A 182 1.46 -12.15 -9.88
CA PHE A 182 0.33 -11.47 -10.58
C PHE A 182 0.78 -10.55 -11.71
N PHE A 183 1.95 -9.92 -11.58
CA PHE A 183 2.48 -8.93 -12.52
C PHE A 183 3.81 -9.36 -13.09
N SER A 184 4.01 -9.10 -14.36
CA SER A 184 5.30 -9.27 -15.03
C SER A 184 6.25 -8.12 -14.73
N LYS A 185 7.54 -8.28 -15.09
CA LYS A 185 8.54 -7.22 -14.99
C LYS A 185 8.31 -6.04 -15.94
N ASN A 186 7.43 -6.19 -16.91
CA ASN A 186 7.06 -5.12 -17.84
C ASN A 186 5.94 -4.22 -17.30
N GLU A 187 5.29 -4.65 -16.19
CA GLU A 187 4.15 -3.95 -15.61
C GLU A 187 4.50 -3.27 -14.28
N ILE A 188 5.47 -3.82 -13.54
CA ILE A 188 5.88 -3.32 -12.23
C ILE A 188 7.36 -3.65 -11.97
N VAL A 189 8.07 -2.77 -11.26
CA VAL A 189 9.47 -2.98 -10.91
C VAL A 189 9.59 -3.64 -9.55
N PHE A 190 10.23 -4.81 -9.50
CA PHE A 190 10.49 -5.53 -8.26
C PHE A 190 11.92 -5.26 -7.77
N TYR A 191 12.07 -4.80 -6.53
CA TYR A 191 13.37 -4.60 -5.92
C TYR A 191 13.61 -5.53 -4.72
N LYS A 192 14.86 -5.88 -4.45
CA LYS A 192 15.30 -6.74 -3.34
C LYS A 192 15.58 -5.96 -2.07
N ASP A 193 16.26 -4.85 -2.22
CA ASP A 193 16.73 -3.96 -1.17
C ASP A 193 16.96 -2.55 -1.72
N ILE A 194 17.51 -1.66 -0.89
CA ILE A 194 17.71 -0.26 -1.26
C ILE A 194 18.81 -0.09 -2.32
N ASP A 195 19.77 -0.99 -2.39
CA ASP A 195 20.87 -0.90 -3.36
C ASP A 195 20.35 -1.29 -4.75
N ASP A 196 19.57 -2.35 -4.83
CA ASP A 196 18.86 -2.78 -6.05
C ASP A 196 17.87 -1.73 -6.55
N LEU A 197 17.21 -1.01 -5.62
CA LEU A 197 16.28 0.09 -5.97
C LEU A 197 17.02 1.36 -6.43
N SER A 198 18.30 1.48 -6.16
CA SER A 198 19.12 2.68 -6.44
C SER A 198 19.95 2.56 -7.72
N TYR A 199 19.73 1.51 -8.51
CA TYR A 199 20.57 1.18 -9.67
C TYR A 199 19.95 1.73 -10.99
#